data_9667b4108d2ee354578bee153c19443e
#
_entry.id   9667b4108d2ee354578bee153c19443e
#
_cell.length_a   1.000
_cell.length_b   1.000
_cell.length_c   1.000
_cell.angle_alpha   90.00
_cell.angle_beta   90.00
_cell.angle_gamma   90.00
#
_symmetry.space_group_name_H-M   'P 1'
#
loop_
_entity.id
_entity.type
_entity.pdbx_description
1 polymer ?
#
loop_
_entity_poly.entity_id
_entity_poly.type
_entity_poly.pdbx_seq_one_letter_code
_entity_poly.pdbx_strand_id
1 'polypeptide(L)' 'MKWEVKLYVGGRLFTENVQAISYQDAKETALARNPTARLIGINPIVGS' A
#
# COMPACT_ATOMS: atom_id res chain seq x y z
N MET A 1 -4.89 -0.44 12.17
CA MET A 1 -5.70 0.20 11.13
C MET A 1 -5.34 -0.39 9.77
N LYS A 2 -6.34 -0.55 8.93
CA LYS A 2 -6.14 -1.11 7.60
C LYS A 2 -5.97 -0.01 6.57
N TRP A 3 -5.06 -0.22 5.62
CA TRP A 3 -4.78 0.74 4.56
C TRP A 3 -4.84 0.06 3.21
N GLU A 4 -5.37 0.76 2.22
CA GLU A 4 -5.36 0.31 0.84
C GLU A 4 -4.22 1.00 0.11
N VAL A 5 -3.28 0.21 -0.40
CA VAL A 5 -2.09 0.75 -1.08
C VAL A 5 -2.15 0.36 -2.54
N LYS A 6 -2.15 1.35 -3.43
CA LYS A 6 -2.10 1.12 -4.87
C LYS A 6 -0.66 1.15 -5.34
N LEU A 7 -0.26 0.10 -6.05
CA LEU A 7 1.10 -0.10 -6.51
C LEU A 7 1.13 -0.40 -8.00
N TYR A 8 2.21 0.04 -8.64
CA TYR A 8 2.45 -0.23 -10.05
C TYR A 8 3.74 -1.03 -10.18
N VAL A 9 3.64 -2.23 -10.75
CA VAL A 9 4.78 -3.13 -10.90
C VAL A 9 4.73 -3.77 -12.27
N GLY A 10 5.80 -3.61 -13.04
CA GLY A 10 5.95 -4.30 -14.30
C GLY A 10 4.82 -4.09 -15.29
N GLY A 11 4.29 -2.86 -15.36
CA GLY A 11 3.20 -2.53 -16.25
C GLY A 11 1.81 -2.86 -15.72
N ARG A 12 1.73 -3.30 -14.46
CA ARG A 12 0.46 -3.68 -13.85
C ARG A 12 0.16 -2.84 -12.62
N LEU A 13 -1.09 -2.40 -12.53
CA LEU A 13 -1.60 -1.69 -11.36
C LEU A 13 -2.35 -2.69 -10.48
N PHE A 14 -2.03 -2.72 -9.20
CA PHE A 14 -2.76 -3.56 -8.27
C PHE A 14 -2.87 -2.90 -6.90
N THR A 15 -3.76 -3.43 -6.08
CA THR A 15 -4.02 -2.91 -4.74
C THR A 15 -3.64 -3.95 -3.70
N GLU A 16 -2.98 -3.52 -2.63
CA GLU A 16 -2.65 -4.37 -1.51
C GLU A 16 -3.20 -3.75 -0.23
N ASN A 17 -3.85 -4.55 0.60
CA ASN A 17 -4.32 -4.09 1.90
C ASN A 17 -3.29 -4.45 2.95
N VAL A 18 -2.88 -3.47 3.76
CA VAL A 18 -1.88 -3.67 4.79
C VAL A 18 -2.40 -3.17 6.14
N GLN A 19 -1.97 -3.82 7.21
CA GLN A 19 -2.19 -3.34 8.57
C GLN A 19 -1.03 -2.43 8.94
N ALA A 20 -1.35 -1.24 9.40
CA ALA A 20 -0.32 -0.26 9.75
C ALA A 20 -0.87 0.76 10.73
N ILE A 21 0.03 1.41 11.45
CA ILE A 21 -0.33 2.41 12.45
C ILE A 21 -0.41 3.81 11.88
N SER A 22 0.12 4.02 10.67
CA SER A 22 0.16 5.34 10.04
C SER A 22 0.36 5.19 8.54
N TYR A 23 0.18 6.31 7.84
CA TYR A 23 0.44 6.40 6.40
C TYR A 23 1.87 5.94 6.07
N GLN A 24 2.86 6.46 6.80
CA GLN A 24 4.26 6.13 6.56
C GLN A 24 4.52 4.64 6.76
N ASP A 25 3.95 4.06 7.81
CA ASP A 25 4.10 2.65 8.09
C ASP A 25 3.46 1.79 6.99
N ALA A 26 2.28 2.19 6.51
CA ALA A 26 1.61 1.49 5.41
C ALA A 26 2.46 1.50 4.15
N LYS A 27 3.02 2.65 3.82
CA LYS A 27 3.88 2.81 2.67
C LYS A 27 5.09 1.90 2.77
N GLU A 28 5.78 1.94 3.90
CA GLU A 28 6.99 1.13 4.11
C GLU A 28 6.69 -0.36 4.06
N THR A 29 5.57 -0.77 4.65
CA THR A 29 5.16 -2.18 4.65
C THR A 29 4.91 -2.66 3.23
N ALA A 30 4.14 -1.91 2.46
CA ALA A 30 3.80 -2.30 1.10
C ALA A 30 5.03 -2.35 0.19
N LEU A 31 5.92 -1.36 0.32
CA LEU A 31 7.12 -1.30 -0.50
C LEU A 31 8.15 -2.36 -0.10
N ALA A 32 8.18 -2.75 1.18
CA ALA A 32 9.05 -3.83 1.64
C ALA A 32 8.66 -5.17 1.00
N ARG A 33 7.36 -5.38 0.80
CA ARG A 33 6.85 -6.58 0.14
C ARG A 33 7.01 -6.54 -1.37
N ASN A 34 7.10 -5.33 -1.93
CA ASN A 34 7.15 -5.12 -3.37
C ASN A 34 8.25 -4.11 -3.70
N PRO A 35 9.52 -4.51 -3.54
CA PRO A 35 10.63 -3.55 -3.60
C PRO A 35 10.82 -2.87 -4.96
N THR A 36 10.29 -3.45 -6.02
CA THR A 36 10.37 -2.83 -7.35
C THR A 36 9.13 -2.04 -7.71
N ALA A 37 8.15 -1.98 -6.80
CA ALA A 37 6.89 -1.31 -7.07
C ALA A 37 7.03 0.20 -6.97
N ARG A 38 6.16 0.88 -7.72
CA ARG A 38 6.00 2.33 -7.61
C ARG A 38 4.71 2.61 -6.85
N LEU A 39 4.78 3.46 -5.85
CA LEU A 39 3.61 3.84 -5.07
C LEU A 39 2.73 4.78 -5.87
N ILE A 40 1.47 4.43 -6.05
CA ILE A 40 0.50 5.26 -6.77
C ILE A 40 -0.41 6.00 -5.79
N GLY A 41 -0.84 5.34 -4.72
CA GLY A 41 -1.68 5.98 -3.73
C GLY A 41 -1.86 5.13 -2.49
N ILE A 42 -2.22 5.78 -1.39
CA ILE A 42 -2.51 5.12 -0.12
C ILE A 42 -3.75 5.76 0.48
N ASN A 43 -4.71 4.94 0.89
CA ASN A 43 -5.92 5.42 1.55
C ASN A 43 -6.24 4.57 2.77
N PRO A 44 -6.64 5.18 3.89
CA PRO A 44 -7.11 4.40 5.02
C PRO A 44 -8.44 3.75 4.70
N ILE A 45 -8.62 2.53 5.19
CA ILE A 45 -9.89 1.82 5.05
C ILE A 45 -10.68 2.04 6.34
N VAL A 46 -11.83 2.69 6.23
CA VAL A 46 -12.64 3.11 7.37
C VAL A 46 -13.91 2.26 7.42
N GLY A 47 -14.40 2.01 8.64
CA GLY A 47 -15.72 1.43 8.82
C GLY A 47 -15.83 -0.07 8.69
N SER A 48 -14.74 -0.73 8.77
CA SER A 48 -14.78 -2.20 8.70
C SER A 48 -14.98 -2.82 10.07
#